data_218cd753d10df0d180ed61adc446a375
#
_entry.id   218cd753d10df0d180ed61adc446a375
#
_cell.length_a   1.000
_cell.length_b   1.000
_cell.length_c   1.000
_cell.angle_alpha   90.00
_cell.angle_beta   90.00
_cell.angle_gamma   90.00
#
_symmetry.space_group_name_H-M   'P 1'
#
loop_
_entity.id
_entity.type
_entity.pdbx_description
1 polymer ?
#
loop_
_entity_poly.entity_id
_entity_poly.type
_entity_poly.pdbx_seq_one_letter_code
_entity_poly.pdbx_strand_id
1 'polypeptide(L)'
;MEKKKAKRQLVPRTHDFNSKTKAEFFGLFRSAIRRIWMYSKIRQEAVRNAKIAPNKYLCTDCKECFKSNEIQVDHVHPCGSLKEFEDFTPFISRMFQEDLSLLEVVCLECHKKRTKLER
;
A
#
# COMPACT_ATOMS: atom_id res chain seq x y z
N MET A 1 -13.27 -36.04 10.67
CA MET A 1 -12.50 -35.28 11.67
C MET A 1 -11.06 -35.16 11.23
N GLU A 2 -10.40 -36.25 11.24
CA GLU A 2 -8.98 -36.25 10.87
C GLU A 2 -8.73 -35.78 9.47
N LYS A 3 -9.69 -36.00 8.58
CA LYS A 3 -9.55 -35.62 7.19
C LYS A 3 -9.31 -34.12 7.02
N LYS A 4 -10.02 -33.32 7.77
CA LYS A 4 -9.88 -31.87 7.67
C LYS A 4 -8.51 -31.42 8.15
N LYS A 5 -8.02 -32.04 9.22
CA LYS A 5 -6.74 -31.71 9.74
C LYS A 5 -5.61 -32.09 8.82
N ALA A 6 -5.80 -33.21 8.10
CA ALA A 6 -4.78 -33.65 7.15
C ALA A 6 -4.59 -32.60 6.06
N LYS A 7 -5.66 -31.99 5.62
CA LYS A 7 -5.55 -30.95 4.59
C LYS A 7 -4.75 -29.74 5.05
N ARG A 8 -4.88 -29.41 6.31
CA ARG A 8 -4.15 -28.26 6.84
C ARG A 8 -2.66 -28.52 6.95
N GLN A 9 -2.27 -29.79 6.98
CA GLN A 9 -0.88 -30.13 7.11
C GLN A 9 -0.09 -29.94 5.83
N LEU A 10 -0.75 -29.54 4.76
CA LEU A 10 -0.06 -29.25 3.52
C LEU A 10 0.83 -28.02 3.64
N VAL A 11 0.55 -27.17 4.62
CA VAL A 11 1.37 -26.00 4.88
C VAL A 11 2.51 -26.42 5.80
N PRO A 12 3.77 -26.11 5.45
CA PRO A 12 4.90 -26.45 6.30
C PRO A 12 4.73 -25.91 7.71
N ARG A 13 5.10 -26.69 8.71
CA ARG A 13 4.89 -26.29 10.11
C ARG A 13 5.73 -25.11 10.53
N THR A 14 6.91 -24.95 9.95
CA THR A 14 7.76 -23.81 10.24
C THR A 14 7.09 -22.49 9.81
N HIS A 15 6.16 -22.58 8.86
CA HIS A 15 5.43 -21.41 8.37
C HIS A 15 3.98 -21.81 8.13
N ASP A 16 3.31 -22.21 9.25
CA ASP A 16 1.93 -22.65 9.12
C ASP A 16 0.95 -21.48 8.89
N PHE A 17 1.44 -20.27 8.97
CA PHE A 17 0.65 -19.07 8.70
C PHE A 17 -0.67 -19.04 9.47
N ASN A 18 -0.67 -19.63 10.65
CA ASN A 18 -1.85 -19.66 11.52
C ASN A 18 -3.06 -20.26 10.80
N SER A 19 -2.82 -21.38 10.14
CA SER A 19 -3.83 -22.17 9.40
C SER A 19 -4.40 -21.45 8.17
N LYS A 20 -3.71 -20.43 7.68
CA LYS A 20 -4.11 -19.73 6.47
C LYS A 20 -3.18 -20.14 5.33
N THR A 21 -3.62 -19.88 4.10
CA THR A 21 -2.69 -20.00 2.99
C THR A 21 -1.67 -18.88 3.09
N LYS A 22 -0.54 -19.09 2.44
CA LYS A 22 0.52 -18.09 2.41
C LYS A 22 0.02 -16.75 1.84
N ALA A 23 -0.75 -16.82 0.76
CA ALA A 23 -1.29 -15.62 0.11
C ALA A 23 -2.23 -14.87 1.05
N GLU A 24 -3.10 -15.59 1.76
CA GLU A 24 -4.02 -14.97 2.72
C GLU A 24 -3.27 -14.30 3.86
N PHE A 25 -2.28 -15.00 4.38
CA PHE A 25 -1.49 -14.51 5.51
C PHE A 25 -0.81 -13.18 5.16
N PHE A 26 -0.08 -13.14 4.05
CA PHE A 26 0.62 -11.93 3.64
C PHE A 26 -0.34 -10.85 3.15
N GLY A 27 -1.50 -11.22 2.63
CA GLY A 27 -2.53 -10.26 2.27
C GLY A 27 -3.05 -9.50 3.48
N LEU A 28 -3.21 -10.18 4.61
CA LEU A 28 -3.62 -9.52 5.85
C LEU A 28 -2.59 -8.50 6.32
N PHE A 29 -1.31 -8.84 6.20
CA PHE A 29 -0.25 -7.90 6.57
C PHE A 29 -0.25 -6.69 5.66
N ARG A 30 -0.38 -6.89 4.34
CA ARG A 30 -0.44 -5.75 3.43
C ARG A 30 -1.57 -4.81 3.80
N SER A 31 -2.75 -5.35 4.11
CA SER A 31 -3.89 -4.53 4.49
C SER A 31 -3.65 -3.76 5.78
N ALA A 32 -3.06 -4.43 6.78
CA ALA A 32 -2.76 -3.80 8.06
C ALA A 32 -1.71 -2.69 7.90
N ILE A 33 -0.67 -2.96 7.11
CA ILE A 33 0.39 -1.98 6.89
C ILE A 33 -0.17 -0.77 6.15
N ARG A 34 -1.05 -0.99 5.17
CA ARG A 34 -1.68 0.12 4.46
C ARG A 34 -2.51 1.00 5.38
N ARG A 35 -3.21 0.40 6.34
CA ARG A 35 -3.98 1.18 7.30
C ARG A 35 -3.07 2.06 8.13
N ILE A 36 -1.91 1.53 8.54
CA ILE A 36 -0.93 2.34 9.27
C ILE A 36 -0.44 3.48 8.39
N TRP A 37 -0.14 3.17 7.13
CA TRP A 37 0.33 4.17 6.17
C TRP A 37 -0.67 5.30 5.98
N MET A 38 -1.97 4.97 5.90
CA MET A 38 -3.01 5.97 5.66
C MET A 38 -3.01 7.07 6.71
N TYR A 39 -2.55 6.76 7.93
CA TYR A 39 -2.52 7.71 9.03
C TYR A 39 -1.12 8.21 9.35
N SER A 40 -0.14 7.90 8.53
CA SER A 40 1.23 8.32 8.78
C SER A 40 1.39 9.83 8.59
N LYS A 41 2.30 10.41 9.36
CA LYS A 41 2.56 11.85 9.27
C LYS A 41 3.09 12.26 7.91
N ILE A 42 3.96 11.44 7.33
CA ILE A 42 4.57 11.76 6.04
C ILE A 42 3.51 11.81 4.94
N ARG A 43 2.55 10.89 4.98
CA ARG A 43 1.45 10.90 4.02
C ARG A 43 0.57 12.14 4.21
N GLN A 44 0.25 12.46 5.45
CA GLN A 44 -0.56 13.64 5.75
C GLN A 44 0.12 14.91 5.27
N GLU A 45 1.44 14.97 5.42
CA GLU A 45 2.20 16.13 4.97
C GLU A 45 2.21 16.23 3.45
N ALA A 46 2.34 15.10 2.76
CA ALA A 46 2.26 15.08 1.30
C ALA A 46 0.91 15.62 0.81
N VAL A 47 -0.17 15.19 1.47
CA VAL A 47 -1.51 15.67 1.13
C VAL A 47 -1.62 17.17 1.41
N ARG A 48 -1.13 17.61 2.55
CA ARG A 48 -1.18 19.02 2.91
C ARG A 48 -0.44 19.87 1.89
N ASN A 49 0.71 19.40 1.42
CA ASN A 49 1.50 20.15 0.46
C ASN A 49 0.84 20.23 -0.91
N ALA A 50 -0.08 19.33 -1.23
CA ALA A 50 -0.82 19.38 -2.48
C ALA A 50 -2.05 20.28 -2.40
N LYS A 51 -2.40 20.75 -1.19
CA LYS A 51 -3.59 21.57 -0.99
C LYS A 51 -3.37 22.98 -1.50
N ILE A 52 -4.28 23.45 -2.35
CA ILE A 52 -4.18 24.81 -2.92
C ILE A 52 -5.32 25.70 -2.43
N ALA A 53 -6.39 25.13 -1.86
CA ALA A 53 -7.52 25.86 -1.32
C ALA A 53 -8.30 24.89 -0.42
N PRO A 54 -9.26 25.38 0.38
CA PRO A 54 -10.03 24.46 1.23
C PRO A 54 -10.66 23.34 0.42
N ASN A 55 -10.34 22.11 0.81
CA ASN A 55 -10.81 20.88 0.15
C ASN A 55 -10.49 20.84 -1.35
N LYS A 56 -9.36 21.41 -1.76
CA LYS A 56 -8.89 21.38 -3.14
C LYS A 56 -7.43 20.98 -3.17
N TYR A 57 -7.16 19.85 -3.82
CA TYR A 57 -5.83 19.25 -3.90
C TYR A 57 -5.44 19.07 -5.35
N LEU A 58 -4.21 19.44 -5.66
CA LEU A 58 -3.71 19.41 -7.04
C LEU A 58 -3.18 18.02 -7.37
N CYS A 59 -3.66 17.45 -8.48
CA CYS A 59 -3.12 16.20 -9.00
C CYS A 59 -1.80 16.46 -9.72
N THR A 60 -0.77 15.68 -9.39
CA THR A 60 0.54 15.82 -10.01
C THR A 60 0.49 15.56 -11.51
N ASP A 61 -0.32 14.62 -11.93
CA ASP A 61 -0.33 14.18 -13.34
C ASP A 61 -1.19 15.04 -14.24
N CYS A 62 -2.48 15.20 -13.91
CA CYS A 62 -3.39 15.90 -14.80
C CYS A 62 -3.51 17.41 -14.48
N LYS A 63 -2.96 17.85 -13.35
CA LYS A 63 -2.96 19.25 -12.93
C LYS A 63 -4.34 19.82 -12.64
N GLU A 64 -5.34 18.96 -12.48
CA GLU A 64 -6.67 19.36 -12.05
C GLU A 64 -6.78 19.30 -10.54
N CYS A 65 -7.80 19.94 -9.99
CA CYS A 65 -8.01 19.99 -8.55
C CYS A 65 -9.14 19.06 -8.14
N PHE A 66 -8.97 18.40 -6.98
CA PHE A 66 -9.91 17.39 -6.51
C PHE A 66 -10.13 17.53 -5.01
N LYS A 67 -11.23 16.94 -4.53
CA LYS A 67 -11.52 16.88 -3.09
C LYS A 67 -10.64 15.85 -2.42
N SER A 68 -10.54 15.92 -1.09
CA SER A 68 -9.66 15.03 -0.34
C SER A 68 -10.00 13.55 -0.54
N ASN A 69 -11.27 13.22 -0.77
CA ASN A 69 -11.68 11.82 -0.97
C ASN A 69 -11.51 11.36 -2.42
N GLU A 70 -10.98 12.20 -3.29
CA GLU A 70 -10.80 11.89 -4.70
C GLU A 70 -9.33 11.78 -5.08
N ILE A 71 -8.44 11.76 -4.10
CA ILE A 71 -7.00 11.71 -4.34
C ILE A 71 -6.36 10.51 -3.64
N GLN A 72 -5.18 10.15 -4.13
CA GLN A 72 -4.34 9.10 -3.55
C GLN A 72 -2.92 9.64 -3.46
N VAL A 73 -2.15 9.10 -2.53
CA VAL A 73 -0.73 9.41 -2.43
C VAL A 73 0.02 8.19 -2.97
N ASP A 74 0.77 8.40 -4.04
CA ASP A 74 1.56 7.35 -4.68
C ASP A 74 3.02 7.47 -4.29
N HIS A 75 3.69 6.33 -4.21
CA HIS A 75 5.14 6.28 -4.06
C HIS A 75 5.75 6.35 -5.45
N VAL A 76 6.71 7.26 -5.64
CA VAL A 76 7.45 7.36 -6.90
C VAL A 76 8.13 6.02 -7.19
N HIS A 77 8.69 5.40 -6.15
CA HIS A 77 9.26 4.06 -6.26
C HIS A 77 8.28 3.07 -5.63
N PRO A 78 7.76 2.11 -6.41
CA PRO A 78 6.82 1.12 -5.87
C PRO A 78 7.40 0.40 -4.67
N CYS A 79 6.54 0.06 -3.71
CA CYS A 79 6.98 -0.63 -2.50
C CYS A 79 7.39 -2.07 -2.77
N GLY A 80 6.97 -2.61 -3.90
CA GLY A 80 7.26 -3.99 -4.25
C GLY A 80 6.21 -4.93 -3.70
N SER A 81 6.55 -6.20 -3.69
CA SER A 81 5.62 -7.23 -3.22
C SER A 81 5.90 -7.59 -1.76
N LEU A 82 4.90 -8.16 -1.12
CA LEU A 82 5.01 -8.70 0.23
C LEU A 82 4.41 -10.10 0.16
N LYS A 83 5.25 -11.07 -0.21
CA LYS A 83 4.82 -12.46 -0.40
C LYS A 83 5.63 -13.44 0.44
N GLU A 84 6.80 -13.01 0.90
CA GLU A 84 7.71 -13.82 1.71
C GLU A 84 8.11 -13.01 2.92
N PHE A 85 8.60 -13.69 3.95
CA PHE A 85 9.08 -12.97 5.14
C PHE A 85 10.23 -12.03 4.81
N GLU A 86 11.06 -12.41 3.85
CA GLU A 86 12.19 -11.59 3.44
C GLU A 86 11.76 -10.28 2.79
N ASP A 87 10.51 -10.20 2.36
CA ASP A 87 10.00 -8.98 1.71
C ASP A 87 9.63 -7.90 2.72
N PHE A 88 9.47 -8.24 4.00
CA PHE A 88 9.00 -7.27 5.00
C PHE A 88 9.86 -6.02 5.08
N THR A 89 11.15 -6.20 5.31
CA THR A 89 12.03 -5.04 5.50
C THR A 89 12.06 -4.12 4.28
N PRO A 90 12.30 -4.62 3.05
CA PRO A 90 12.28 -3.70 1.91
C PRO A 90 10.91 -3.10 1.66
N PHE A 91 9.83 -3.85 1.85
CA PHE A 91 8.48 -3.34 1.64
C PHE A 91 8.19 -2.18 2.60
N ILE A 92 8.46 -2.39 3.88
CA ILE A 92 8.19 -1.39 4.91
C ILE A 92 9.11 -0.18 4.73
N SER A 93 10.37 -0.41 4.42
CA SER A 93 11.32 0.68 4.20
C SER A 93 10.90 1.59 3.06
N ARG A 94 10.35 1.01 2.00
CA ARG A 94 9.89 1.81 0.86
C ARG A 94 8.58 2.51 1.15
N MET A 95 7.67 1.84 1.84
CA MET A 95 6.37 2.43 2.13
C MET A 95 6.48 3.61 3.11
N PHE A 96 7.31 3.46 4.14
CA PHE A 96 7.43 4.45 5.21
C PHE A 96 8.69 5.29 5.12
N GLN A 97 9.27 5.41 3.92
CA GLN A 97 10.39 6.31 3.71
C GLN A 97 9.90 7.75 3.97
N GLU A 98 10.82 8.62 4.37
CA GLU A 98 10.43 9.96 4.84
C GLU A 98 10.84 11.09 3.90
N ASP A 99 11.10 10.77 2.65
CA ASP A 99 11.44 11.77 1.65
C ASP A 99 10.18 12.17 0.88
N LEU A 100 9.69 13.37 1.13
CA LEU A 100 8.47 13.87 0.50
C LEU A 100 8.57 13.94 -1.01
N SER A 101 9.77 14.09 -1.55
CA SER A 101 9.95 14.14 -3.00
C SER A 101 9.64 12.80 -3.66
N LEU A 102 9.58 11.71 -2.89
CA LEU A 102 9.25 10.39 -3.39
C LEU A 102 7.77 10.04 -3.24
N LEU A 103 6.95 11.02 -2.86
CA LEU A 103 5.51 10.84 -2.75
C LEU A 103 4.83 11.85 -3.66
N GLU A 104 3.79 11.41 -4.35
CA GLU A 104 3.03 12.27 -5.24
C GLU A 104 1.54 12.09 -5.02
N VAL A 105 0.81 13.22 -5.01
CA VAL A 105 -0.64 13.18 -4.86
C VAL A 105 -1.24 13.16 -6.26
N VAL A 106 -2.10 12.19 -6.53
CA VAL A 106 -2.76 12.04 -7.82
C VAL A 106 -4.25 11.78 -7.59
N CYS A 107 -5.06 12.12 -8.59
CA CYS A 107 -6.49 11.80 -8.53
C CYS A 107 -6.68 10.30 -8.79
N LEU A 108 -7.88 9.81 -8.49
CA LEU A 108 -8.17 8.38 -8.62
C LEU A 108 -7.98 7.88 -10.04
N GLU A 109 -8.34 8.69 -11.04
CA GLU A 109 -8.18 8.30 -12.45
C GLU A 109 -6.71 8.18 -12.83
N CYS A 110 -5.91 9.17 -12.45
CA CYS A 110 -4.48 9.12 -12.75
C CYS A 110 -3.79 8.00 -12.00
N HIS A 111 -4.24 7.71 -10.78
CA HIS A 111 -3.73 6.58 -10.02
C HIS A 111 -3.99 5.27 -10.76
N LYS A 112 -5.20 5.11 -11.30
CA LYS A 112 -5.53 3.91 -12.07
C LYS A 112 -4.64 3.78 -13.31
N LYS A 113 -4.37 4.88 -13.99
CA LYS A 113 -3.50 4.86 -15.16
C LYS A 113 -2.08 4.44 -14.78
N ARG A 114 -1.56 4.94 -13.67
CA ARG A 114 -0.24 4.54 -13.18
C ARG A 114 -0.21 3.06 -12.87
N THR A 115 -1.24 2.55 -12.21
CA THR A 115 -1.32 1.15 -11.85
C THR A 115 -1.30 0.26 -13.09
N LYS A 116 -1.99 0.67 -14.15
CA LYS A 116 -1.99 -0.07 -15.40
C LYS A 116 -0.60 -0.13 -16.03
N LEU A 117 0.12 0.99 -16.00
CA LEU A 117 1.44 1.06 -16.60
C LEU A 117 2.46 0.24 -15.83
N GLU A 118 2.27 0.08 -14.53
CA GLU A 118 3.18 -0.68 -13.69
C GLU A 118 3.01 -2.20 -13.86
N ARG A 119 1.93 -2.62 -14.45
CA ARG A 119 1.69 -4.03 -14.69
C ARG A 119 2.26 -4.45 -16.01
#